data_b0354886f92a60733d436b0fb85e95bb
#
_entry.id   b0354886f92a60733d436b0fb85e95bb
#
_cell.length_a   1.000
_cell.length_b   1.000
_cell.length_c   1.000
_cell.angle_alpha   90.00
_cell.angle_beta   90.00
_cell.angle_gamma   90.00
#
_symmetry.space_group_name_H-M   'P 1'
#
loop_
_entity.id
_entity.type
_entity.pdbx_description
1 polymer ?
#
loop_
_entity_poly.entity_id
_entity_poly.type
_entity_poly.pdbx_seq_one_letter_code
_entity_poly.pdbx_strand_id
1 'polypeptide(L)'
;MTSLIGGIQNSLVNSLGLNAARMVQIYSSQELTESDIEKLQKLVPQIEQIGIVDSAYTEYKTGDKSYTVMAQGVDSDMLDAVGASKLVAGRTYSQAESQSGSRVALISRNGADQLYGNEQDALGKTIKVSNGEVQIVGVIDGGSDSMGSLTLYMPRETISGLFGDENPSFPSVTALAAEGTDMDELCKTIESKVRAMKGIAEEDEYDSVSATSMKSAIDALNSFMGAFSLIMGAVASISLLVGGIGIMNMMLTLSLIHI
;
A
#
# COMPACT_ATOMS: atom_id res chain seq x y z
N MET A 1 -5.00 9.61 -25.78
CA MET A 1 -5.29 8.29 -25.19
C MET A 1 -4.15 7.74 -24.35
N THR A 2 -2.90 7.81 -24.79
CA THR A 2 -1.71 7.43 -23.97
C THR A 2 -1.63 8.16 -22.62
N SER A 3 -2.09 9.42 -22.54
CA SER A 3 -2.12 10.19 -21.30
C SER A 3 -3.11 9.64 -20.25
N LEU A 4 -4.26 9.10 -20.68
CA LEU A 4 -5.25 8.54 -19.75
C LEU A 4 -4.76 7.22 -19.15
N ILE A 5 -4.15 6.36 -19.97
CA ILE A 5 -3.58 5.07 -19.52
C ILE A 5 -2.41 5.32 -18.59
N GLY A 6 -1.50 6.26 -18.94
CA GLY A 6 -0.41 6.66 -18.06
C GLY A 6 -0.90 7.30 -16.74
N GLY A 7 -2.01 8.04 -16.79
CA GLY A 7 -2.66 8.58 -15.58
C GLY A 7 -3.21 7.50 -14.66
N ILE A 8 -3.88 6.48 -15.20
CA ILE A 8 -4.40 5.34 -14.44
C ILE A 8 -3.24 4.52 -13.84
N GLN A 9 -2.20 4.25 -14.63
CA GLN A 9 -1.02 3.52 -14.19
C GLN A 9 -0.31 4.25 -13.05
N ASN A 10 -0.04 5.55 -13.19
CA ASN A 10 0.55 6.35 -12.13
C ASN A 10 -0.36 6.45 -10.89
N SER A 11 -1.67 6.54 -11.09
CA SER A 11 -2.61 6.55 -9.96
C SER A 11 -2.61 5.22 -9.19
N LEU A 12 -2.56 4.08 -9.90
CA LEU A 12 -2.47 2.75 -9.26
C LEU A 12 -1.15 2.55 -8.52
N VAL A 13 -0.01 2.91 -9.15
CA VAL A 13 1.30 2.80 -8.50
C VAL A 13 1.40 3.75 -7.30
N ASN A 14 0.87 4.96 -7.41
CA ASN A 14 0.85 5.92 -6.29
C ASN A 14 -0.09 5.48 -5.16
N SER A 15 -1.22 4.82 -5.48
CA SER A 15 -2.11 4.28 -4.44
C SER A 15 -1.50 3.12 -3.66
N LEU A 16 -0.57 2.38 -4.26
CA LEU A 16 0.19 1.32 -3.58
C LEU A 16 1.33 1.86 -2.72
N GLY A 17 1.68 3.14 -2.87
CA GLY A 17 2.80 3.79 -2.20
C GLY A 17 4.12 3.69 -2.98
N LEU A 18 5.00 4.69 -2.82
CA LEU A 18 6.27 4.79 -3.55
C LEU A 18 7.20 3.59 -3.32
N ASN A 19 7.09 2.94 -2.17
CA ASN A 19 7.92 1.82 -1.76
C ASN A 19 7.29 0.44 -1.99
N ALA A 20 6.04 0.37 -2.48
CA ALA A 20 5.31 -0.89 -2.57
C ALA A 20 6.05 -2.00 -3.36
N ALA A 21 6.76 -1.62 -4.44
CA ALA A 21 7.55 -2.56 -5.23
C ALA A 21 8.78 -3.11 -4.47
N ARG A 22 9.22 -2.44 -3.42
CA ARG A 22 10.37 -2.79 -2.58
C ARG A 22 9.95 -3.42 -1.25
N MET A 23 8.66 -3.45 -0.95
CA MET A 23 8.13 -4.04 0.28
C MET A 23 8.08 -5.56 0.17
N VAL A 24 8.50 -6.22 1.24
CA VAL A 24 8.36 -7.67 1.45
C VAL A 24 7.53 -7.87 2.71
N GLN A 25 6.44 -8.61 2.59
CA GLN A 25 5.68 -9.08 3.74
C GLN A 25 6.15 -10.49 4.09
N ILE A 26 6.49 -10.70 5.34
CA ILE A 26 7.02 -11.95 5.86
C ILE A 26 5.98 -12.53 6.81
N TYR A 27 5.50 -13.71 6.48
CA TYR A 27 4.57 -14.49 7.30
C TYR A 27 5.30 -15.71 7.83
N SER A 28 5.09 -16.00 9.09
CA SER A 28 5.61 -17.20 9.74
C SER A 28 4.53 -17.76 10.66
N SER A 29 4.34 -19.09 10.65
CA SER A 29 3.47 -19.78 11.60
C SER A 29 3.94 -19.64 13.05
N GLN A 30 5.26 -19.50 13.24
CA GLN A 30 5.86 -19.19 14.54
C GLN A 30 6.08 -17.68 14.65
N GLU A 31 5.72 -17.11 15.79
CA GLU A 31 5.87 -15.69 16.08
C GLU A 31 7.33 -15.23 15.91
N LEU A 32 7.52 -14.17 15.15
CA LEU A 32 8.81 -13.51 14.96
C LEU A 32 8.98 -12.43 16.03
N THR A 33 9.97 -12.60 16.88
CA THR A 33 10.29 -11.66 17.93
C THR A 33 11.19 -10.52 17.43
N GLU A 34 11.28 -9.42 18.16
CA GLU A 34 12.19 -8.31 17.83
C GLU A 34 13.64 -8.77 17.68
N SER A 35 14.09 -9.72 18.53
CA SER A 35 15.43 -10.34 18.43
C SER A 35 15.62 -11.10 17.10
N ASP A 36 14.57 -11.71 16.58
CA ASP A 36 14.64 -12.42 15.29
C ASP A 36 14.72 -11.41 14.14
N ILE A 37 13.99 -10.30 14.23
CA ILE A 37 14.02 -9.20 13.26
C ILE A 37 15.40 -8.57 13.19
N GLU A 38 16.02 -8.25 14.35
CA GLU A 38 17.38 -7.73 14.40
C GLU A 38 18.42 -8.70 13.80
N LYS A 39 18.26 -10.01 14.06
CA LYS A 39 19.12 -11.03 13.46
C LYS A 39 18.94 -11.10 11.95
N LEU A 40 17.68 -11.07 11.48
CA LEU A 40 17.36 -11.13 10.06
C LEU A 40 17.94 -9.93 9.31
N GLN A 41 17.82 -8.72 9.86
CA GLN A 41 18.42 -7.52 9.28
C GLN A 41 19.94 -7.61 9.15
N LYS A 42 20.62 -8.22 10.14
CA LYS A 42 22.06 -8.44 10.09
C LYS A 42 22.47 -9.53 9.08
N LEU A 43 21.62 -10.55 8.89
CA LEU A 43 21.90 -11.68 7.99
C LEU A 43 21.58 -11.39 6.53
N VAL A 44 20.72 -10.39 6.27
CA VAL A 44 20.25 -10.02 4.92
C VAL A 44 20.51 -8.53 4.69
N PRO A 45 21.72 -8.15 4.25
CA PRO A 45 22.11 -6.73 4.07
C PRO A 45 21.27 -5.96 3.04
N GLN A 46 20.53 -6.66 2.19
CA GLN A 46 19.62 -6.07 1.22
C GLN A 46 18.36 -5.48 1.87
N ILE A 47 18.12 -5.74 3.14
CA ILE A 47 17.01 -5.15 3.91
C ILE A 47 17.47 -3.79 4.45
N GLU A 48 16.82 -2.73 3.99
CA GLU A 48 17.05 -1.35 4.44
C GLU A 48 16.36 -1.08 5.78
N GLN A 49 15.08 -1.48 5.89
CA GLN A 49 14.28 -1.38 7.10
C GLN A 49 13.48 -2.67 7.28
N ILE A 50 13.24 -3.04 8.52
CA ILE A 50 12.40 -4.19 8.87
C ILE A 50 11.77 -3.95 10.24
N GLY A 51 10.51 -4.32 10.39
CA GLY A 51 9.79 -4.19 11.65
C GLY A 51 8.47 -4.94 11.64
N ILE A 52 7.84 -4.98 12.82
CA ILE A 52 6.51 -5.56 13.00
C ILE A 52 5.47 -4.50 12.66
N VAL A 53 4.45 -4.90 11.91
CA VAL A 53 3.26 -4.12 11.62
C VAL A 53 2.06 -4.89 12.16
N ASP A 54 1.34 -4.27 13.08
CA ASP A 54 0.10 -4.83 13.61
C ASP A 54 -1.08 -4.30 12.80
N SER A 55 -1.90 -5.19 12.27
CA SER A 55 -3.11 -4.81 11.53
C SER A 55 -4.35 -5.20 12.31
N ALA A 56 -5.31 -4.30 12.41
CA ALA A 56 -6.59 -4.55 13.06
C ALA A 56 -7.73 -3.90 12.28
N TYR A 57 -8.91 -4.47 12.39
CA TYR A 57 -10.09 -3.97 11.69
C TYR A 57 -11.18 -3.61 12.69
N THR A 58 -11.83 -2.49 12.45
CA THR A 58 -12.98 -2.05 13.23
C THR A 58 -13.98 -1.29 12.36
N GLU A 59 -15.15 -1.02 12.88
CA GLU A 59 -16.17 -0.22 12.22
C GLU A 59 -16.25 1.16 12.87
N TYR A 60 -16.24 2.21 12.06
CA TYR A 60 -16.48 3.58 12.50
C TYR A 60 -17.78 4.10 11.92
N LYS A 61 -18.71 4.53 12.80
CA LYS A 61 -20.00 5.08 12.43
C LYS A 61 -20.07 6.57 12.69
N THR A 62 -20.47 7.33 11.67
CA THR A 62 -20.70 8.76 11.80
C THR A 62 -21.96 9.15 11.03
N GLY A 63 -22.97 9.66 11.74
CA GLY A 63 -24.31 9.87 11.18
C GLY A 63 -24.89 8.56 10.64
N ASP A 64 -25.39 8.59 9.42
CA ASP A 64 -25.98 7.41 8.74
C ASP A 64 -24.93 6.59 7.94
N LYS A 65 -23.65 6.95 8.03
CA LYS A 65 -22.57 6.27 7.30
C LYS A 65 -21.77 5.37 8.21
N SER A 66 -21.40 4.21 7.69
CA SER A 66 -20.49 3.27 8.33
C SER A 66 -19.25 3.08 7.45
N TYR A 67 -18.09 3.07 8.07
CA TYR A 67 -16.79 2.90 7.43
C TYR A 67 -16.07 1.72 8.06
N THR A 68 -15.45 0.89 7.22
CA THR A 68 -14.48 -0.10 7.71
C THR A 68 -13.15 0.61 7.94
N VAL A 69 -12.65 0.57 9.16
CA VAL A 69 -11.35 1.15 9.53
C VAL A 69 -10.33 0.04 9.58
N MET A 70 -9.29 0.13 8.74
CA MET A 70 -8.08 -0.65 8.84
C MET A 70 -7.06 0.15 9.66
N ALA A 71 -6.83 -0.27 10.89
CA ALA A 71 -5.82 0.32 11.76
C ALA A 71 -4.51 -0.45 11.60
N GLN A 72 -3.43 0.29 11.31
CA GLN A 72 -2.07 -0.26 11.21
C GLN A 72 -1.20 0.32 12.32
N GLY A 73 -0.70 -0.56 13.19
CA GLY A 73 0.28 -0.25 14.22
C GLY A 73 1.67 -0.31 13.65
N VAL A 74 2.32 0.82 13.58
CA VAL A 74 3.61 0.97 12.92
C VAL A 74 4.50 1.85 13.78
N ASP A 75 5.75 1.45 13.99
CA ASP A 75 6.72 2.31 14.65
C ASP A 75 7.14 3.48 13.76
N SER A 76 7.52 4.59 14.38
CA SER A 76 7.79 5.84 13.66
C SER A 76 8.91 5.75 12.62
N ASP A 77 9.86 4.85 12.81
CA ASP A 77 10.96 4.56 11.89
C ASP A 77 10.56 3.65 10.72
N MET A 78 9.42 2.96 10.83
CA MET A 78 8.88 2.09 9.80
C MET A 78 7.84 2.77 8.89
N LEU A 79 7.50 4.04 9.14
CA LEU A 79 6.50 4.78 8.34
C LEU A 79 6.88 4.85 6.85
N ASP A 80 8.16 4.98 6.53
CA ASP A 80 8.65 4.94 5.15
C ASP A 80 8.45 3.57 4.51
N ALA A 81 8.73 2.51 5.26
CA ALA A 81 8.61 1.13 4.78
C ALA A 81 7.16 0.80 4.39
N VAL A 82 6.18 1.29 5.15
CA VAL A 82 4.75 1.05 4.87
C VAL A 82 4.13 2.11 3.95
N GLY A 83 4.92 3.05 3.42
CA GLY A 83 4.44 4.10 2.52
C GLY A 83 3.63 5.19 3.22
N ALA A 84 3.76 5.33 4.54
CA ALA A 84 3.02 6.29 5.37
C ALA A 84 3.82 7.55 5.71
N SER A 85 4.96 7.79 5.09
CA SER A 85 5.83 8.94 5.38
C SER A 85 5.50 10.19 4.57
N LYS A 86 4.84 10.05 3.40
CA LYS A 86 4.54 11.19 2.52
C LYS A 86 3.40 12.03 3.10
N LEU A 87 3.78 13.04 3.87
CA LEU A 87 2.86 13.94 4.54
C LEU A 87 2.23 14.94 3.56
N VAL A 88 0.91 15.10 3.66
CA VAL A 88 0.12 16.09 2.92
C VAL A 88 -0.23 17.30 3.80
N ALA A 89 -0.59 17.01 5.05
CA ALA A 89 -0.93 18.04 6.04
C ALA A 89 -0.59 17.54 7.45
N GLY A 90 -0.30 18.46 8.37
CA GLY A 90 0.02 18.14 9.76
C GLY A 90 1.45 17.64 9.96
N ARG A 91 1.63 16.61 10.79
CA ARG A 91 2.92 15.99 11.12
C ARG A 91 2.80 14.49 11.29
N THR A 92 3.92 13.77 11.22
CA THR A 92 4.01 12.38 11.68
C THR A 92 4.07 12.33 13.21
N TYR A 93 3.86 11.15 13.79
CA TYR A 93 4.15 10.95 15.21
C TYR A 93 5.65 10.69 15.42
N SER A 94 6.14 11.16 16.58
CA SER A 94 7.54 11.03 16.96
C SER A 94 7.86 9.66 17.56
N GLN A 95 9.15 9.35 17.66
CA GLN A 95 9.61 8.12 18.34
C GLN A 95 9.14 8.05 19.81
N ALA A 96 9.11 9.18 20.51
CA ALA A 96 8.61 9.22 21.88
C ALA A 96 7.09 8.89 21.93
N GLU A 97 6.29 9.40 20.99
CA GLU A 97 4.87 9.08 20.88
C GLU A 97 4.66 7.61 20.49
N SER A 98 5.52 7.05 19.64
CA SER A 98 5.49 5.63 19.27
C SER A 98 5.74 4.75 20.49
N GLN A 99 6.82 5.00 21.22
CA GLN A 99 7.21 4.22 22.41
C GLN A 99 6.26 4.36 23.59
N SER A 100 5.59 5.50 23.74
CA SER A 100 4.64 5.74 24.83
C SER A 100 3.22 5.25 24.54
N GLY A 101 2.94 4.74 23.33
CA GLY A 101 1.59 4.37 22.92
C GLY A 101 0.64 5.56 22.92
N SER A 102 1.12 6.74 22.49
CA SER A 102 0.31 7.94 22.42
C SER A 102 -0.86 7.74 21.45
N ARG A 103 -2.06 8.17 21.85
CA ARG A 103 -3.29 8.03 21.05
C ARG A 103 -3.36 9.03 19.89
N VAL A 104 -2.38 8.94 19.00
CA VAL A 104 -2.25 9.74 17.79
C VAL A 104 -2.33 8.85 16.56
N ALA A 105 -2.84 9.39 15.46
CA ALA A 105 -2.94 8.65 14.20
C ALA A 105 -2.67 9.54 13.00
N LEU A 106 -2.18 8.91 11.93
CA LEU A 106 -2.17 9.48 10.58
C LEU A 106 -3.35 8.88 9.83
N ILE A 107 -4.01 9.69 9.03
CA ILE A 107 -5.09 9.26 8.15
C ILE A 107 -4.65 9.42 6.69
N SER A 108 -5.11 8.55 5.82
CA SER A 108 -4.95 8.72 4.38
C SER A 108 -5.69 9.97 3.87
N ARG A 109 -5.23 10.55 2.76
CA ARG A 109 -5.92 11.66 2.09
C ARG A 109 -7.38 11.32 1.77
N ASN A 110 -7.61 10.15 1.17
CA ASN A 110 -8.96 9.71 0.83
C ASN A 110 -9.85 9.57 2.07
N GLY A 111 -9.31 9.07 3.18
CA GLY A 111 -10.02 8.97 4.44
C GLY A 111 -10.38 10.35 5.01
N ALA A 112 -9.45 11.30 4.96
CA ALA A 112 -9.70 12.68 5.38
C ALA A 112 -10.80 13.34 4.54
N ASP A 113 -10.75 13.19 3.22
CA ASP A 113 -11.76 13.73 2.30
C ASP A 113 -13.13 13.08 2.52
N GLN A 114 -13.20 11.77 2.74
CA GLN A 114 -14.45 11.05 2.98
C GLN A 114 -15.14 11.48 4.28
N LEU A 115 -14.36 11.76 5.34
CA LEU A 115 -14.90 12.09 6.67
C LEU A 115 -15.11 13.58 6.87
N TYR A 116 -14.20 14.41 6.38
CA TYR A 116 -14.13 15.83 6.73
C TYR A 116 -14.20 16.77 5.53
N GLY A 117 -14.12 16.23 4.30
CA GLY A 117 -14.22 17.00 3.07
C GLY A 117 -12.90 17.62 2.59
N ASN A 118 -11.88 17.70 3.47
CA ASN A 118 -10.52 18.11 3.10
C ASN A 118 -9.49 17.67 4.16
N GLU A 119 -8.22 17.79 3.81
CA GLU A 119 -7.11 17.34 4.66
C GLU A 119 -6.92 18.22 5.92
N GLN A 120 -7.16 19.52 5.81
CA GLN A 120 -6.93 20.46 6.92
C GLN A 120 -7.96 20.29 8.03
N ASP A 121 -9.21 20.05 7.68
CA ASP A 121 -10.30 19.87 8.63
C ASP A 121 -10.21 18.54 9.39
N ALA A 122 -9.42 17.58 8.89
CA ALA A 122 -9.13 16.34 9.58
C ALA A 122 -8.16 16.51 10.76
N LEU A 123 -7.26 17.50 10.69
CA LEU A 123 -6.24 17.70 11.72
C LEU A 123 -6.84 18.07 13.07
N GLY A 124 -6.38 17.40 14.12
CA GLY A 124 -6.85 17.59 15.48
C GLY A 124 -8.19 16.95 15.81
N LYS A 125 -8.89 16.39 14.81
CA LYS A 125 -10.12 15.61 15.03
C LYS A 125 -9.81 14.29 15.70
N THR A 126 -10.81 13.74 16.38
CA THR A 126 -10.72 12.47 17.08
C THR A 126 -11.59 11.44 16.37
N ILE A 127 -11.05 10.25 16.16
CA ILE A 127 -11.77 9.11 15.61
C ILE A 127 -11.85 8.03 16.69
N LYS A 128 -13.04 7.46 16.88
CA LYS A 128 -13.23 6.29 17.72
C LYS A 128 -12.74 5.04 16.99
N VAL A 129 -11.83 4.31 17.60
CA VAL A 129 -11.23 3.08 17.08
C VAL A 129 -11.36 2.01 18.15
N SER A 130 -12.15 0.97 17.89
CA SER A 130 -12.40 -0.11 18.86
C SER A 130 -12.78 0.42 20.25
N ASN A 131 -11.98 0.17 21.27
CA ASN A 131 -12.24 0.51 22.67
C ASN A 131 -11.76 1.91 23.09
N GLY A 132 -11.33 2.76 22.17
CA GLY A 132 -10.84 4.09 22.51
C GLY A 132 -10.92 5.08 21.36
N GLU A 133 -10.22 6.18 21.54
CA GLU A 133 -10.19 7.27 20.57
C GLU A 133 -8.74 7.64 20.27
N VAL A 134 -8.47 8.01 19.01
CA VAL A 134 -7.17 8.51 18.54
C VAL A 134 -7.33 9.87 17.89
N GLN A 135 -6.37 10.77 18.09
CA GLN A 135 -6.35 12.08 17.48
C GLN A 135 -5.58 12.05 16.16
N ILE A 136 -6.17 12.57 15.09
CA ILE A 136 -5.50 12.74 13.82
C ILE A 136 -4.49 13.88 13.93
N VAL A 137 -3.19 13.55 13.77
CA VAL A 137 -2.09 14.53 13.82
C VAL A 137 -1.49 14.80 12.45
N GLY A 138 -1.77 13.95 11.46
CA GLY A 138 -1.31 14.15 10.10
C GLY A 138 -2.17 13.43 9.07
N VAL A 139 -2.12 13.94 7.85
CA VAL A 139 -2.73 13.36 6.66
C VAL A 139 -1.63 12.97 5.70
N ILE A 140 -1.66 11.75 5.20
CA ILE A 140 -0.64 11.19 4.32
C ILE A 140 -1.18 10.91 2.91
N ASP A 141 -0.29 10.97 1.92
CA ASP A 141 -0.57 10.61 0.53
C ASP A 141 -0.27 9.12 0.33
N GLY A 142 -1.07 8.27 0.92
CA GLY A 142 -0.91 6.81 0.91
C GLY A 142 -2.09 6.13 1.58
N GLY A 143 -2.08 4.79 1.58
CA GLY A 143 -3.17 3.98 2.11
C GLY A 143 -4.02 3.36 1.00
N SER A 144 -4.56 2.17 1.28
CA SER A 144 -5.37 1.39 0.33
C SER A 144 -6.85 1.67 0.51
N ASP A 145 -7.24 2.94 0.62
CA ASP A 145 -8.63 3.28 0.85
C ASP A 145 -9.47 3.10 -0.40
N SER A 146 -10.60 2.46 -0.22
CA SER A 146 -11.70 2.42 -1.16
C SER A 146 -12.92 3.16 -0.59
N MET A 147 -13.96 3.31 -1.40
CA MET A 147 -15.19 3.93 -0.92
C MET A 147 -15.75 3.12 0.26
N GLY A 148 -15.88 3.78 1.42
CA GLY A 148 -16.36 3.15 2.65
C GLY A 148 -15.29 2.46 3.49
N SER A 149 -14.00 2.55 3.11
CA SER A 149 -12.87 2.11 3.94
C SER A 149 -11.93 3.26 4.27
N LEU A 150 -11.32 3.20 5.45
CA LEU A 150 -10.38 4.19 5.97
C LEU A 150 -9.13 3.46 6.46
N THR A 151 -7.95 3.99 6.13
CA THR A 151 -6.70 3.50 6.69
C THR A 151 -6.16 4.50 7.70
N LEU A 152 -5.88 4.02 8.91
CA LEU A 152 -5.25 4.77 9.98
C LEU A 152 -3.91 4.13 10.33
N TYR A 153 -2.87 4.93 10.44
CA TYR A 153 -1.57 4.51 10.96
C TYR A 153 -1.36 5.11 12.34
N MET A 154 -0.98 4.30 13.30
CA MET A 154 -0.78 4.71 14.69
C MET A 154 0.38 3.92 15.31
N PRO A 155 0.93 4.35 16.46
CA PRO A 155 1.94 3.58 17.16
C PRO A 155 1.48 2.15 17.46
N ARG A 156 2.37 1.17 17.38
CA ARG A 156 2.08 -0.24 17.68
C ARG A 156 1.50 -0.42 19.10
N GLU A 157 2.11 0.24 20.07
CA GLU A 157 1.64 0.21 21.47
C GLU A 157 0.22 0.75 21.60
N THR A 158 -0.20 1.69 20.72
CA THR A 158 -1.57 2.21 20.70
C THR A 158 -2.55 1.13 20.25
N ILE A 159 -2.22 0.36 19.21
CA ILE A 159 -3.07 -0.75 18.75
C ILE A 159 -3.21 -1.79 19.86
N SER A 160 -2.11 -2.21 20.47
CA SER A 160 -2.14 -3.19 21.55
C SER A 160 -3.02 -2.75 22.72
N GLY A 161 -3.08 -1.43 23.00
CA GLY A 161 -3.94 -0.87 24.05
C GLY A 161 -5.40 -0.63 23.66
N LEU A 162 -5.73 -0.55 22.36
CA LEU A 162 -7.08 -0.26 21.88
C LEU A 162 -7.84 -1.50 21.40
N PHE A 163 -7.14 -2.49 20.89
CA PHE A 163 -7.70 -3.72 20.36
C PHE A 163 -7.48 -4.86 21.37
N GLY A 164 -8.42 -5.76 21.48
CA GLY A 164 -8.42 -6.88 22.42
C GLY A 164 -9.06 -8.11 21.80
N ASP A 165 -9.48 -9.05 22.64
CA ASP A 165 -9.99 -10.36 22.20
C ASP A 165 -11.18 -10.29 21.23
N GLU A 166 -12.02 -9.26 21.32
CA GLU A 166 -13.17 -9.08 20.42
C GLU A 166 -12.76 -8.60 19.02
N ASN A 167 -11.68 -7.82 18.93
CA ASN A 167 -11.10 -7.33 17.68
C ASN A 167 -9.59 -7.50 17.75
N PRO A 168 -9.06 -8.69 17.51
CA PRO A 168 -7.64 -8.95 17.64
C PRO A 168 -6.83 -8.22 16.57
N SER A 169 -5.62 -7.79 16.91
CA SER A 169 -4.62 -7.36 15.95
C SER A 169 -3.86 -8.58 15.42
N PHE A 170 -3.43 -8.46 14.16
CA PHE A 170 -2.67 -9.50 13.47
C PHE A 170 -1.27 -8.95 13.17
N PRO A 171 -0.23 -9.42 13.89
CA PRO A 171 1.13 -9.01 13.62
C PRO A 171 1.64 -9.62 12.31
N SER A 172 2.31 -8.81 11.53
CA SER A 172 3.06 -9.23 10.35
C SER A 172 4.43 -8.55 10.35
N VAL A 173 5.42 -9.17 9.74
CA VAL A 173 6.74 -8.54 9.58
C VAL A 173 6.82 -7.95 8.19
N THR A 174 7.13 -6.66 8.12
CA THR A 174 7.31 -5.94 6.86
C THR A 174 8.77 -5.50 6.75
N ALA A 175 9.37 -5.77 5.60
CA ALA A 175 10.72 -5.31 5.27
C ALA A 175 10.69 -4.42 4.03
N LEU A 176 11.54 -3.40 4.02
CA LEU A 176 11.83 -2.56 2.88
C LEU A 176 13.20 -2.97 2.31
N ALA A 177 13.22 -3.38 1.06
CA ALA A 177 14.46 -3.74 0.36
C ALA A 177 15.22 -2.49 -0.11
N ALA A 178 16.54 -2.58 -0.17
CA ALA A 178 17.38 -1.57 -0.79
C ALA A 178 17.05 -1.40 -2.28
N GLU A 179 17.31 -0.22 -2.83
CA GLU A 179 17.07 0.04 -4.26
C GLU A 179 17.89 -0.89 -5.17
N GLY A 180 17.23 -1.37 -6.22
CA GLY A 180 17.87 -2.26 -7.20
C GLY A 180 18.00 -3.72 -6.75
N THR A 181 17.46 -4.11 -5.60
CA THR A 181 17.47 -5.50 -5.13
C THR A 181 16.54 -6.37 -5.99
N ASP A 182 17.01 -7.58 -6.32
CA ASP A 182 16.15 -8.60 -6.90
C ASP A 182 15.19 -9.13 -5.83
N MET A 183 13.91 -8.80 -6.00
CA MET A 183 12.89 -9.10 -5.00
C MET A 183 12.59 -10.60 -4.89
N ASP A 184 12.69 -11.36 -5.99
CA ASP A 184 12.42 -12.79 -5.99
C ASP A 184 13.54 -13.56 -5.27
N GLU A 185 14.79 -13.15 -5.48
CA GLU A 185 15.95 -13.70 -4.77
C GLU A 185 15.93 -13.31 -3.29
N LEU A 186 15.57 -12.06 -3.00
CA LEU A 186 15.43 -11.57 -1.62
C LEU A 186 14.37 -12.34 -0.84
N CYS A 187 13.19 -12.55 -1.41
CA CYS A 187 12.11 -13.30 -0.76
C CYS A 187 12.57 -14.73 -0.40
N LYS A 188 13.19 -15.45 -1.34
CA LYS A 188 13.74 -16.78 -1.10
C LYS A 188 14.83 -16.78 -0.01
N THR A 189 15.67 -15.76 -0.01
CA THR A 189 16.73 -15.60 0.99
C THR A 189 16.12 -15.38 2.38
N ILE A 190 15.12 -14.50 2.50
CA ILE A 190 14.40 -14.24 3.74
C ILE A 190 13.73 -15.52 4.24
N GLU A 191 13.00 -16.24 3.40
CA GLU A 191 12.33 -17.49 3.77
C GLU A 191 13.33 -18.51 4.31
N SER A 192 14.43 -18.73 3.60
CA SER A 192 15.48 -19.67 4.01
C SER A 192 16.10 -19.28 5.35
N LYS A 193 16.37 -17.97 5.58
CA LYS A 193 16.95 -17.49 6.84
C LYS A 193 15.98 -17.61 8.01
N VAL A 194 14.70 -17.24 7.80
CA VAL A 194 13.66 -17.36 8.84
C VAL A 194 13.43 -18.82 9.21
N ARG A 195 13.34 -19.73 8.21
CA ARG A 195 13.25 -21.18 8.46
C ARG A 195 14.43 -21.70 9.28
N ALA A 196 15.65 -21.31 8.90
CA ALA A 196 16.85 -21.71 9.63
C ALA A 196 16.87 -21.18 11.08
N MET A 197 16.42 -19.94 11.29
CA MET A 197 16.36 -19.32 12.63
C MET A 197 15.31 -19.98 13.53
N LYS A 198 14.18 -20.39 12.97
CA LYS A 198 13.06 -21.01 13.70
C LYS A 198 13.15 -22.54 13.74
N GLY A 199 14.10 -23.15 13.03
CA GLY A 199 14.23 -24.60 12.95
C GLY A 199 13.11 -25.29 12.16
N ILE A 200 12.46 -24.55 11.23
CA ILE A 200 11.38 -25.06 10.39
C ILE A 200 11.97 -25.78 9.18
N ALA A 201 11.65 -27.05 9.02
CA ALA A 201 12.07 -27.84 7.86
C ALA A 201 11.34 -27.39 6.57
N GLU A 202 11.97 -27.59 5.40
CA GLU A 202 11.33 -27.22 4.11
C GLU A 202 10.08 -28.04 3.81
N GLU A 203 10.02 -29.26 4.30
CA GLU A 203 8.90 -30.20 4.08
C GLU A 203 7.90 -30.23 5.26
N ASP A 204 7.98 -29.23 6.16
CA ASP A 204 7.05 -29.18 7.28
C ASP A 204 5.64 -28.81 6.80
N GLU A 205 4.67 -29.67 7.05
CA GLU A 205 3.28 -29.53 6.60
C GLU A 205 2.49 -28.54 7.50
N TYR A 206 2.96 -28.31 8.72
CA TYR A 206 2.27 -27.49 9.73
C TYR A 206 2.92 -26.12 9.91
N ASP A 207 4.25 -26.06 9.81
CA ASP A 207 4.99 -24.80 9.98
C ASP A 207 5.43 -24.23 8.64
N SER A 208 4.94 -23.04 8.34
CA SER A 208 5.20 -22.35 7.07
C SER A 208 5.85 -20.99 7.29
N VAL A 209 6.76 -20.66 6.39
CA VAL A 209 7.32 -19.32 6.23
C VAL A 209 7.13 -18.91 4.78
N SER A 210 6.61 -17.72 4.58
CA SER A 210 6.43 -17.14 3.24
C SER A 210 6.88 -15.69 3.27
N ALA A 211 7.67 -15.30 2.28
CA ALA A 211 8.02 -13.91 2.01
C ALA A 211 7.48 -13.52 0.64
N THR A 212 6.64 -12.51 0.60
CA THR A 212 5.98 -12.07 -0.64
C THR A 212 6.26 -10.60 -0.91
N SER A 213 6.55 -10.27 -2.17
CA SER A 213 6.69 -8.88 -2.60
C SER A 213 5.56 -8.48 -3.54
N MET A 214 5.20 -7.19 -3.49
CA MET A 214 4.22 -6.61 -4.42
C MET A 214 4.78 -6.43 -5.84
N LYS A 215 6.09 -6.60 -6.03
CA LYS A 215 6.76 -6.40 -7.35
C LYS A 215 6.11 -7.25 -8.45
N SER A 216 5.90 -8.53 -8.21
CA SER A 216 5.29 -9.43 -9.20
C SER A 216 3.88 -9.00 -9.61
N ALA A 217 3.07 -8.50 -8.66
CA ALA A 217 1.75 -7.97 -8.94
C ALA A 217 1.83 -6.66 -9.74
N ILE A 218 2.75 -5.77 -9.40
CA ILE A 218 2.99 -4.52 -10.12
C ILE A 218 3.49 -4.81 -11.54
N ASP A 219 4.43 -5.74 -11.72
CA ASP A 219 4.94 -6.13 -13.02
C ASP A 219 3.85 -6.76 -13.91
N ALA A 220 2.97 -7.58 -13.33
CA ALA A 220 1.81 -8.13 -14.02
C ALA A 220 0.83 -7.04 -14.47
N LEU A 221 0.52 -6.06 -13.61
CA LEU A 221 -0.30 -4.90 -13.93
C LEU A 221 0.33 -4.07 -15.06
N ASN A 222 1.62 -3.79 -14.99
CA ASN A 222 2.35 -3.06 -16.02
C ASN A 222 2.31 -3.78 -17.37
N SER A 223 2.48 -5.09 -17.38
CA SER A 223 2.41 -5.95 -18.57
C SER A 223 1.00 -5.92 -19.18
N PHE A 224 -0.04 -6.04 -18.33
CA PHE A 224 -1.43 -5.94 -18.75
C PHE A 224 -1.75 -4.57 -19.36
N MET A 225 -1.33 -3.48 -18.72
CA MET A 225 -1.53 -2.11 -19.21
C MET A 225 -0.78 -1.87 -20.52
N GLY A 226 0.42 -2.45 -20.66
CA GLY A 226 1.18 -2.43 -21.91
C GLY A 226 0.45 -3.11 -23.07
N ALA A 227 -0.06 -4.31 -22.86
CA ALA A 227 -0.84 -5.05 -23.83
C ALA A 227 -2.15 -4.30 -24.21
N PHE A 228 -2.84 -3.74 -23.22
CA PHE A 228 -4.04 -2.94 -23.43
C PHE A 228 -3.73 -1.70 -24.26
N SER A 229 -2.64 -0.99 -23.99
CA SER A 229 -2.18 0.17 -24.75
C SER A 229 -1.91 -0.19 -26.23
N LEU A 230 -1.32 -1.34 -26.48
CA LEU A 230 -1.04 -1.82 -27.83
C LEU A 230 -2.32 -2.12 -28.60
N ILE A 231 -3.30 -2.77 -27.99
CA ILE A 231 -4.62 -3.03 -28.58
C ILE A 231 -5.34 -1.74 -28.91
N MET A 232 -5.39 -0.80 -27.96
CA MET A 232 -6.03 0.51 -28.18
C MET A 232 -5.34 1.32 -29.27
N GLY A 233 -4.01 1.24 -29.34
CA GLY A 233 -3.21 1.86 -30.41
C GLY A 233 -3.53 1.27 -31.79
N ALA A 234 -3.69 -0.05 -31.88
CA ALA A 234 -4.06 -0.73 -33.11
C ALA A 234 -5.47 -0.31 -33.58
N VAL A 235 -6.45 -0.31 -32.68
CA VAL A 235 -7.83 0.14 -32.99
C VAL A 235 -7.86 1.59 -33.45
N ALA A 236 -7.14 2.49 -32.78
CA ALA A 236 -7.04 3.88 -33.16
C ALA A 236 -6.40 4.05 -34.54
N SER A 237 -5.36 3.28 -34.85
CA SER A 237 -4.69 3.30 -36.16
C SER A 237 -5.61 2.85 -37.27
N ILE A 238 -6.35 1.75 -37.07
CA ILE A 238 -7.34 1.27 -38.04
C ILE A 238 -8.45 2.32 -38.26
N SER A 239 -8.95 2.91 -37.18
CA SER A 239 -9.98 3.94 -37.24
C SER A 239 -9.52 5.18 -38.04
N LEU A 240 -8.27 5.59 -37.84
CA LEU A 240 -7.65 6.70 -38.56
C LEU A 240 -7.48 6.39 -40.06
N LEU A 241 -7.05 5.17 -40.38
CA LEU A 241 -6.95 4.72 -41.79
C LEU A 241 -8.32 4.71 -42.49
N VAL A 242 -9.32 4.12 -41.85
CA VAL A 242 -10.70 4.08 -42.42
C VAL A 242 -11.26 5.49 -42.58
N GLY A 243 -11.07 6.34 -41.57
CA GLY A 243 -11.49 7.77 -41.66
C GLY A 243 -10.74 8.52 -42.75
N GLY A 244 -9.43 8.30 -42.90
CA GLY A 244 -8.61 8.91 -43.96
C GLY A 244 -9.05 8.50 -45.37
N ILE A 245 -9.33 7.20 -45.57
CA ILE A 245 -9.89 6.69 -46.86
C ILE A 245 -11.26 7.29 -47.13
N GLY A 246 -12.10 7.41 -46.10
CA GLY A 246 -13.43 8.06 -46.26
C GLY A 246 -13.35 9.52 -46.69
N ILE A 247 -12.46 10.30 -46.12
CA ILE A 247 -12.21 11.70 -46.48
C ILE A 247 -11.64 11.78 -47.88
N MET A 248 -10.69 10.92 -48.23
CA MET A 248 -10.10 10.88 -49.58
C MET A 248 -11.17 10.57 -50.66
N ASN A 249 -12.03 9.58 -50.42
CA ASN A 249 -13.13 9.26 -51.33
C ASN A 249 -14.10 10.43 -51.50
N MET A 250 -14.45 11.14 -50.43
CA MET A 250 -15.31 12.30 -50.47
C MET A 250 -14.69 13.45 -51.27
N MET A 251 -13.40 13.72 -51.09
CA MET A 251 -12.65 14.74 -51.83
C MET A 251 -12.56 14.41 -53.31
N LEU A 252 -12.33 13.14 -53.70
CA LEU A 252 -12.30 12.70 -55.08
C LEU A 252 -13.67 12.88 -55.76
N THR A 253 -14.76 12.56 -55.07
CA THR A 253 -16.12 12.72 -55.58
C THR A 253 -16.47 14.19 -55.78
N LEU A 254 -16.13 15.07 -54.85
CA LEU A 254 -16.34 16.52 -54.95
C LEU A 254 -15.52 17.15 -56.08
N SER A 255 -14.28 16.68 -56.28
CA SER A 255 -13.41 17.16 -57.39
C SER A 255 -13.93 16.78 -58.75
N LEU A 256 -14.58 15.62 -58.90
CA LEU A 256 -15.18 15.18 -60.17
C LEU A 256 -16.52 15.90 -60.50
N ILE A 257 -17.19 16.48 -59.53
CA ILE A 257 -18.44 17.25 -59.74
C ILE A 257 -18.13 18.71 -60.18
N HIS A 258 -16.92 19.18 -59.97
CA HIS A 258 -16.50 20.56 -60.27
C HIS A 258 -15.82 20.70 -61.66
N ILE A 259 -15.74 19.64 -62.50
CA ILE A 259 -15.37 19.69 -63.91
C ILE A 259 -16.65 19.56 -64.73
#